data_baeda7a6432eec414b30f84ca3cfea11
#
_entry.id   baeda7a6432eec414b30f84ca3cfea11
#
_cell.length_a   1.000
_cell.length_b   1.000
_cell.length_c   1.000
_cell.angle_alpha   90.00
_cell.angle_beta   90.00
_cell.angle_gamma   90.00
#
_symmetry.space_group_name_H-M   'P 1'
#
loop_
_entity.id
_entity.type
_entity.pdbx_description
1 polymer ?
#
loop_
_entity_poly.entity_id
_entity_poly.type
_entity_poly.pdbx_seq_one_letter_code
_entity_poly.pdbx_strand_id
1 'polypeptide(L)'
;MRGHECYHCKQWIAEGEKHDCWTTTEAALTRELSEDLREAWKRLRDTAADFGEQRIYASHNSIMFSRTACYFFVRPKRNYLEVVFFIGRVVKAPQIRTVVESSKVKRAHVIRITHRDEVESPVTDWLREAYDVSEALSAKSATQRKPPSHSVARGKRRKGYSSPRISR
;
A
#
# COMPACT_ATOMS: atom_id res chain seq x y z
N MET A 1 -16.10 -27.91 11.12
CA MET A 1 -14.81 -27.26 11.37
C MET A 1 -14.95 -26.33 12.56
N ARG A 2 -14.10 -26.47 13.54
CA ARG A 2 -14.05 -25.53 14.66
C ARG A 2 -13.07 -24.42 14.32
N GLY A 3 -13.42 -23.20 14.66
CA GLY A 3 -12.64 -22.00 14.41
C GLY A 3 -13.46 -20.77 14.80
N HIS A 4 -12.89 -19.59 14.62
CA HIS A 4 -13.57 -18.34 14.90
C HIS A 4 -13.15 -17.26 13.91
N GLU A 5 -14.01 -16.28 13.71
CA GLU A 5 -13.68 -15.10 12.95
C GLU A 5 -12.87 -14.12 13.81
N CYS A 6 -11.75 -13.63 13.29
CA CYS A 6 -10.98 -12.61 13.99
C CYS A 6 -11.81 -11.32 14.11
N TYR A 7 -11.99 -10.87 15.33
CA TYR A 7 -12.73 -9.62 15.60
C TYR A 7 -12.17 -8.41 14.84
N HIS A 8 -10.85 -8.36 14.69
CA HIS A 8 -10.17 -7.23 14.07
C HIS A 8 -10.14 -7.27 12.54
N CYS A 9 -9.63 -8.36 11.95
CA CYS A 9 -9.40 -8.43 10.51
C CYS A 9 -10.47 -9.22 9.75
N LYS A 10 -11.46 -9.81 10.47
CA LYS A 10 -12.57 -10.60 9.92
C LYS A 10 -12.14 -11.87 9.16
N GLN A 11 -10.90 -12.29 9.29
CA GLN A 11 -10.45 -13.58 8.76
C GLN A 11 -10.93 -14.72 9.63
N TRP A 12 -11.29 -15.83 8.98
CA TRP A 12 -11.58 -17.08 9.66
C TRP A 12 -10.29 -17.76 10.10
N ILE A 13 -10.19 -18.10 11.36
CA ILE A 13 -9.03 -18.75 11.99
C ILE A 13 -9.46 -20.13 12.44
N ALA A 14 -8.78 -21.18 11.95
CA ALA A 14 -9.03 -22.53 12.40
C ALA A 14 -8.56 -22.75 13.85
N GLU A 15 -9.22 -23.67 14.56
CA GLU A 15 -8.86 -23.99 15.94
C GLU A 15 -7.40 -24.47 16.01
N GLY A 16 -6.59 -23.80 16.84
CA GLY A 16 -5.15 -24.07 16.99
C GLY A 16 -4.23 -23.40 15.98
N GLU A 17 -4.78 -22.67 15.02
CA GLU A 17 -4.00 -21.89 14.08
C GLU A 17 -3.44 -20.61 14.73
N LYS A 18 -2.15 -20.35 14.54
CA LYS A 18 -1.55 -19.08 14.95
C LYS A 18 -1.96 -17.99 13.96
N HIS A 19 -2.68 -17.00 14.45
CA HIS A 19 -3.12 -15.88 13.65
C HIS A 19 -2.25 -14.65 13.95
N ASP A 20 -1.53 -14.21 12.94
CA ASP A 20 -0.83 -12.93 12.97
C ASP A 20 -1.77 -11.84 12.43
N CYS A 21 -2.44 -11.17 13.37
CA CYS A 21 -3.41 -10.15 13.00
C CYS A 21 -2.70 -8.86 12.60
N TRP A 22 -2.84 -8.47 11.36
CA TRP A 22 -2.27 -7.24 10.79
C TRP A 22 -2.97 -5.97 11.28
N THR A 23 -4.07 -6.13 12.01
CA THR A 23 -4.83 -5.00 12.53
C THR A 23 -4.18 -4.44 13.79
N THR A 24 -3.88 -3.16 13.75
CA THR A 24 -3.36 -2.38 14.86
C THR A 24 -4.04 -1.01 14.91
N THR A 25 -3.60 -0.14 15.79
CA THR A 25 -4.12 1.23 15.91
C THR A 25 -2.99 2.25 15.81
N GLU A 26 -3.32 3.47 15.40
CA GLU A 26 -2.37 4.58 15.44
C GLU A 26 -1.79 4.76 16.85
N ALA A 27 -2.64 4.67 17.87
CA ALA A 27 -2.21 4.80 19.28
C ALA A 27 -1.20 3.72 19.67
N ALA A 28 -1.40 2.48 19.23
CA ALA A 28 -0.48 1.37 19.50
C ALA A 28 0.88 1.60 18.82
N LEU A 29 0.88 2.05 17.57
CA LEU A 29 2.11 2.29 16.80
C LEU A 29 2.89 3.52 17.26
N THR A 30 2.25 4.49 17.87
CA THR A 30 2.86 5.76 18.32
C THR A 30 3.13 5.81 19.82
N ARG A 31 2.72 4.79 20.57
CA ARG A 31 2.79 4.77 22.03
C ARG A 31 4.20 4.99 22.59
N GLU A 32 5.20 4.41 21.96
CA GLU A 32 6.60 4.44 22.42
C GLU A 32 7.44 5.54 21.78
N LEU A 33 6.83 6.43 21.02
CA LEU A 33 7.54 7.58 20.45
C LEU A 33 8.03 8.53 21.54
N SER A 34 9.24 9.05 21.35
CA SER A 34 9.74 10.19 22.14
C SER A 34 8.83 11.40 21.96
N GLU A 35 8.94 12.38 22.85
CA GLU A 35 8.14 13.61 22.75
C GLU A 35 8.36 14.32 21.42
N ASP A 36 9.61 14.50 20.99
CA ASP A 36 9.95 15.11 19.69
C ASP A 36 9.30 14.38 18.50
N LEU A 37 9.36 13.04 18.50
CA LEU A 37 8.75 12.23 17.46
C LEU A 37 7.23 12.26 17.50
N ARG A 38 6.65 12.37 18.69
CA ARG A 38 5.19 12.48 18.88
C ARG A 38 4.68 13.81 18.34
N GLU A 39 5.39 14.90 18.60
CA GLU A 39 5.07 16.21 18.05
C GLU A 39 5.21 16.23 16.52
N ALA A 40 6.28 15.64 15.99
CA ALA A 40 6.50 15.48 14.55
C ALA A 40 5.37 14.67 13.92
N TRP A 41 4.99 13.56 14.54
CA TRP A 41 3.87 12.73 14.08
C TRP A 41 2.56 13.52 14.06
N LYS A 42 2.26 14.23 15.13
CA LYS A 42 1.03 15.03 15.21
C LYS A 42 0.97 16.08 14.11
N ARG A 43 2.06 16.82 13.91
CA ARG A 43 2.15 17.84 12.85
C ARG A 43 1.99 17.24 11.46
N LEU A 44 2.64 16.11 11.21
CA LEU A 44 2.54 15.40 9.93
C LEU A 44 1.10 14.93 9.66
N ARG A 45 0.46 14.33 10.65
CA ARG A 45 -0.91 13.87 10.56
C ARG A 45 -1.91 15.00 10.33
N ASP A 46 -1.80 16.07 11.09
CA ASP A 46 -2.66 17.24 10.96
C ASP A 46 -2.48 17.90 9.60
N THR A 47 -1.26 18.05 9.13
CA THR A 47 -0.95 18.58 7.79
C THR A 47 -1.59 17.73 6.68
N ALA A 48 -1.47 16.42 6.77
CA ALA A 48 -2.05 15.52 5.78
C ALA A 48 -3.59 15.51 5.83
N ALA A 49 -4.16 15.55 7.02
CA ALA A 49 -5.61 15.60 7.20
C ALA A 49 -6.24 16.84 6.54
N ASP A 50 -5.53 17.95 6.52
CA ASP A 50 -5.98 19.21 5.89
C ASP A 50 -5.94 19.17 4.37
N PHE A 51 -5.33 18.17 3.73
CA PHE A 51 -5.32 18.06 2.27
C PHE A 51 -6.71 17.83 1.67
N GLY A 52 -7.56 17.11 2.38
CA GLY A 52 -8.92 16.81 1.95
C GLY A 52 -9.39 15.43 2.37
N GLU A 53 -10.41 14.94 1.72
CA GLU A 53 -11.04 13.65 2.00
C GLU A 53 -10.05 12.50 1.80
N GLN A 54 -9.95 11.65 2.81
CA GLN A 54 -9.04 10.51 2.82
C GLN A 54 -9.35 9.57 3.98
N ARG A 55 -8.76 8.38 3.93
CA ARG A 55 -8.75 7.42 5.03
C ARG A 55 -7.38 7.39 5.66
N ILE A 56 -7.33 7.50 6.99
CA ILE A 56 -6.11 7.32 7.78
C ILE A 56 -6.33 6.10 8.66
N TYR A 57 -5.50 5.08 8.52
CA TYR A 57 -5.65 3.83 9.26
C TYR A 57 -4.29 3.17 9.49
N ALA A 58 -4.20 2.45 10.60
CA ALA A 58 -3.03 1.64 10.93
C ALA A 58 -3.17 0.24 10.34
N SER A 59 -2.09 -0.28 9.81
CA SER A 59 -1.99 -1.64 9.29
C SER A 59 -0.59 -2.20 9.52
N HIS A 60 -0.51 -3.30 10.24
CA HIS A 60 0.76 -3.93 10.63
C HIS A 60 1.67 -2.95 11.38
N ASN A 61 2.75 -2.49 10.79
CA ASN A 61 3.70 -1.54 11.40
C ASN A 61 3.64 -0.13 10.78
N SER A 62 2.63 0.14 9.98
CA SER A 62 2.51 1.37 9.19
C SER A 62 1.18 2.08 9.45
N ILE A 63 1.21 3.40 9.37
CA ILE A 63 0.01 4.21 9.33
C ILE A 63 -0.16 4.71 7.90
N MET A 64 -1.27 4.33 7.29
CA MET A 64 -1.57 4.52 5.88
C MET A 64 -2.44 5.75 5.68
N PHE A 65 -2.10 6.56 4.71
CA PHE A 65 -2.89 7.72 4.26
C PHE A 65 -3.34 7.44 2.83
N SER A 66 -4.65 7.24 2.65
CA SER A 66 -5.21 6.74 1.40
C SER A 66 -6.39 7.57 0.93
N ARG A 67 -6.42 7.81 -0.37
CA ARG A 67 -7.61 8.19 -1.14
C ARG A 67 -8.20 6.92 -1.76
N THR A 68 -8.24 6.80 -3.07
CA THR A 68 -8.51 5.52 -3.75
C THR A 68 -7.38 4.52 -3.52
N ALA A 69 -6.15 5.01 -3.48
CA ALA A 69 -4.96 4.24 -3.13
C ALA A 69 -4.14 5.00 -2.09
N CYS A 70 -3.25 4.29 -1.42
CA CYS A 70 -2.29 4.90 -0.51
C CYS A 70 -1.38 5.86 -1.26
N TYR A 71 -1.29 7.11 -0.79
CA TYR A 71 -0.41 8.12 -1.37
C TYR A 71 0.83 8.37 -0.52
N PHE A 72 0.79 8.08 0.76
CA PHE A 72 1.97 7.92 1.62
C PHE A 72 1.62 7.09 2.84
N PHE A 73 2.65 6.58 3.51
CA PHE A 73 2.52 5.92 4.80
C PHE A 73 3.70 6.26 5.70
N VAL A 74 3.50 6.07 6.98
CA VAL A 74 4.50 6.31 8.02
C VAL A 74 4.74 5.04 8.80
N ARG A 75 6.00 4.67 8.97
CA ARG A 75 6.45 3.62 9.89
C ARG A 75 7.16 4.26 11.07
N PRO A 76 6.52 4.33 12.23
CA PRO A 76 7.17 4.81 13.43
C PRO A 76 8.34 3.87 13.81
N LYS A 77 9.52 4.43 13.91
CA LYS A 77 10.73 3.75 14.39
C LYS A 77 11.14 4.34 15.74
N ARG A 78 12.07 3.69 16.40
CA ARG A 78 12.53 4.15 17.71
C ARG A 78 13.09 5.57 17.69
N ASN A 79 13.87 5.92 16.67
CA ASN A 79 14.63 7.17 16.60
C ASN A 79 14.18 8.11 15.47
N TYR A 80 13.23 7.70 14.65
CA TYR A 80 12.72 8.50 13.53
C TYR A 80 11.36 7.99 13.04
N LEU A 81 10.67 8.83 12.28
CA LEU A 81 9.51 8.44 11.49
C LEU A 81 9.99 8.17 10.07
N GLU A 82 9.83 6.95 9.59
CA GLU A 82 10.06 6.63 8.19
C GLU A 82 8.81 6.99 7.40
N VAL A 83 8.95 7.91 6.48
CA VAL A 83 7.85 8.36 5.62
C VAL A 83 8.13 7.94 4.18
N VAL A 84 7.18 7.23 3.58
CA VAL A 84 7.26 6.80 2.19
C VAL A 84 6.09 7.39 1.42
N PHE A 85 6.36 8.21 0.42
CA PHE A 85 5.34 8.84 -0.40
C PHE A 85 5.50 8.49 -1.89
N PHE A 86 4.41 8.50 -2.61
CA PHE A 86 4.32 8.07 -4.01
C PHE A 86 3.96 9.23 -4.91
N ILE A 87 4.85 9.56 -5.82
CA ILE A 87 4.62 10.54 -6.88
C ILE A 87 5.07 10.00 -8.23
N GLY A 88 4.73 10.69 -9.30
CA GLY A 88 5.01 10.24 -10.68
C GLY A 88 6.38 10.60 -11.22
N ARG A 89 7.22 11.26 -10.43
CA ARG A 89 8.55 11.74 -10.82
C ARG A 89 9.60 11.40 -9.77
N VAL A 90 10.85 11.52 -10.12
CA VAL A 90 11.98 11.37 -9.18
C VAL A 90 12.32 12.73 -8.61
N VAL A 91 12.32 12.85 -7.29
CA VAL A 91 12.80 14.02 -6.55
C VAL A 91 14.23 13.78 -6.09
N LYS A 92 15.10 14.73 -6.36
CA LYS A 92 16.48 14.76 -5.87
C LYS A 92 16.62 15.90 -4.88
N ALA A 93 16.73 15.58 -3.61
CA ALA A 93 16.87 16.53 -2.53
C ALA A 93 17.63 15.88 -1.35
N PRO A 94 18.26 16.68 -0.47
CA PRO A 94 19.02 16.14 0.67
C PRO A 94 18.17 15.28 1.61
N GLN A 95 16.87 15.57 1.74
CA GLN A 95 15.94 14.84 2.58
C GLN A 95 15.61 13.44 2.04
N ILE A 96 15.73 13.24 0.73
CA ILE A 96 15.41 11.98 0.09
C ILE A 96 16.53 10.96 0.34
N ARG A 97 16.18 9.87 1.02
CA ARG A 97 17.11 8.78 1.31
C ARG A 97 17.20 7.77 0.19
N THR A 98 16.06 7.39 -0.34
CA THR A 98 15.96 6.35 -1.36
C THR A 98 14.76 6.65 -2.26
N VAL A 99 14.91 6.34 -3.54
CA VAL A 99 13.81 6.32 -4.50
C VAL A 99 13.75 4.94 -5.12
N VAL A 100 12.55 4.35 -5.09
CA VAL A 100 12.29 3.01 -5.63
C VAL A 100 11.15 3.09 -6.63
N GLU A 101 11.29 2.39 -7.74
CA GLU A 101 10.20 2.21 -8.68
C GLU A 101 9.14 1.30 -8.08
N SER A 102 7.98 1.86 -7.71
CA SER A 102 6.86 1.11 -7.15
C SER A 102 5.97 0.51 -8.24
N SER A 103 5.82 1.23 -9.34
CA SER A 103 5.15 0.77 -10.57
C SER A 103 5.69 1.55 -11.76
N LYS A 104 5.18 1.25 -12.96
CA LYS A 104 5.57 1.99 -14.17
C LYS A 104 5.32 3.50 -14.09
N VAL A 105 4.36 3.91 -13.25
CA VAL A 105 3.93 5.32 -13.13
C VAL A 105 4.21 5.92 -11.75
N LYS A 106 4.59 5.12 -10.75
CA LYS A 106 4.81 5.56 -9.36
C LYS A 106 6.25 5.38 -8.93
N ARG A 107 6.78 6.38 -8.26
CA ARG A 107 8.07 6.33 -7.56
C ARG A 107 7.85 6.50 -6.07
N ALA A 108 8.32 5.55 -5.30
CA ALA A 108 8.33 5.62 -3.84
C ALA A 108 9.56 6.38 -3.37
N HIS A 109 9.35 7.42 -2.59
CA HIS A 109 10.40 8.23 -2.01
C HIS A 109 10.43 8.00 -0.50
N VAL A 110 11.59 7.70 0.04
CA VAL A 110 11.79 7.45 1.46
C VAL A 110 12.49 8.64 2.10
N ILE A 111 11.87 9.19 3.13
CA ILE A 111 12.45 10.23 3.98
C ILE A 111 12.39 9.79 5.45
N ARG A 112 13.20 10.40 6.29
CA ARG A 112 13.18 10.22 7.75
C ARG A 112 12.94 11.56 8.42
N ILE A 113 12.02 11.57 9.38
CA ILE A 113 11.68 12.73 10.17
C ILE A 113 12.05 12.44 11.62
N THR A 114 12.83 13.31 12.22
CA THR A 114 13.28 13.20 13.62
C THR A 114 12.72 14.30 14.51
N HIS A 115 12.27 15.40 13.92
CA HIS A 115 11.75 16.56 14.62
C HIS A 115 10.60 17.22 13.85
N ARG A 116 9.69 17.87 14.57
CA ARG A 116 8.53 18.56 14.00
C ARG A 116 8.90 19.64 12.97
N ASP A 117 10.05 20.29 13.14
CA ASP A 117 10.49 21.36 12.24
C ASP A 117 10.85 20.84 10.84
N GLU A 118 11.06 19.54 10.69
CA GLU A 118 11.26 18.89 9.40
C GLU A 118 9.94 18.69 8.63
N VAL A 119 8.80 18.84 9.31
CA VAL A 119 7.46 18.76 8.69
C VAL A 119 7.06 20.13 8.15
N GLU A 120 7.74 20.55 7.13
CA GLU A 120 7.54 21.82 6.44
C GLU A 120 7.94 21.67 4.96
N SER A 121 7.85 22.76 4.18
CA SER A 121 8.32 22.76 2.79
C SER A 121 9.84 22.46 2.74
N PRO A 122 10.32 21.61 1.82
CA PRO A 122 9.57 21.02 0.69
C PRO A 122 8.83 19.71 0.99
N VAL A 123 9.02 19.11 2.16
CA VAL A 123 8.42 17.82 2.54
C VAL A 123 6.90 17.85 2.42
N THR A 124 6.27 18.86 3.00
CA THR A 124 4.81 19.01 2.95
C THR A 124 4.30 19.25 1.53
N ASP A 125 5.06 19.91 0.67
CA ASP A 125 4.73 20.10 -0.73
C ASP A 125 4.73 18.78 -1.49
N TRP A 126 5.70 17.90 -1.23
CA TRP A 126 5.73 16.56 -1.84
C TRP A 126 4.56 15.67 -1.39
N LEU A 127 4.19 15.74 -0.12
CA LEU A 127 3.04 15.01 0.40
C LEU A 127 1.74 15.53 -0.22
N ARG A 128 1.61 16.84 -0.39
CA ARG A 128 0.49 17.45 -1.09
C ARG A 128 0.42 17.03 -2.55
N GLU A 129 1.56 17.03 -3.25
CA GLU A 129 1.66 16.51 -4.60
C GLU A 129 1.22 15.04 -4.66
N ALA A 130 1.70 14.21 -3.74
CA ALA A 130 1.31 12.80 -3.66
C ALA A 130 -0.21 12.65 -3.47
N TYR A 131 -0.82 13.47 -2.64
CA TYR A 131 -2.27 13.50 -2.48
C TYR A 131 -2.98 13.89 -3.79
N ASP A 132 -2.56 14.96 -4.43
CA ASP A 132 -3.21 15.51 -5.63
C ASP A 132 -3.12 14.55 -6.83
N VAL A 133 -2.00 13.84 -7.00
CA VAL A 133 -1.79 12.94 -8.15
C VAL A 133 -2.21 11.49 -7.89
N SER A 134 -2.57 11.14 -6.67
CA SER A 134 -2.80 9.75 -6.27
C SER A 134 -3.88 9.04 -7.09
N GLU A 135 -4.98 9.71 -7.39
CA GLU A 135 -6.07 9.14 -8.19
C GLU A 135 -5.66 8.94 -9.65
N ALA A 136 -5.01 9.94 -10.25
CA ALA A 136 -4.54 9.86 -11.63
C ALA A 136 -3.48 8.76 -11.82
N LEU A 137 -2.56 8.60 -10.88
CA LEU A 137 -1.56 7.55 -10.90
C LEU A 137 -2.18 6.17 -10.70
N SER A 138 -3.19 6.04 -9.87
CA SER A 138 -3.92 4.79 -9.64
C SER A 138 -4.71 4.38 -10.88
N ALA A 139 -5.37 5.29 -11.56
CA ALA A 139 -6.08 5.06 -12.81
C ALA A 139 -5.12 4.60 -13.92
N LYS A 140 -3.96 5.25 -14.08
CA LYS A 140 -2.93 4.83 -15.05
C LYS A 140 -2.38 3.44 -14.76
N SER A 141 -2.15 3.09 -13.50
CA SER A 141 -1.72 1.75 -13.10
C SER A 141 -2.75 0.68 -13.44
N ALA A 142 -4.04 0.96 -13.25
CA ALA A 142 -5.12 0.03 -13.58
C ALA A 142 -5.23 -0.21 -15.10
N THR A 143 -5.09 0.84 -15.91
CA THR A 143 -5.14 0.76 -17.37
C THR A 143 -3.98 -0.06 -17.95
N GLN A 144 -2.83 -0.09 -17.29
CA GLN A 144 -1.65 -0.83 -17.73
C GLN A 144 -1.66 -2.31 -17.34
N ARG A 145 -2.61 -2.74 -16.50
CA ARG A 145 -2.82 -4.17 -16.22
C ARG A 145 -3.54 -4.79 -17.41
N LYS A 146 -2.78 -5.42 -18.31
CA LYS A 146 -3.31 -6.20 -19.43
C LYS A 146 -4.24 -7.28 -18.84
N PRO A 147 -5.49 -7.43 -19.35
CA PRO A 147 -6.35 -8.52 -18.89
C PRO A 147 -5.67 -9.86 -19.19
N PRO A 148 -5.85 -10.89 -18.35
CA PRO A 148 -5.30 -12.20 -18.62
C PRO A 148 -5.84 -12.67 -19.97
N SER A 149 -4.95 -13.04 -20.89
CA SER A 149 -5.33 -13.63 -22.15
C SER A 149 -5.95 -14.98 -21.86
N HIS A 150 -7.26 -15.09 -21.94
CA HIS A 150 -7.92 -16.38 -21.99
C HIS A 150 -7.51 -17.04 -23.30
N SER A 151 -6.50 -17.90 -23.23
CA SER A 151 -6.23 -18.86 -24.29
C SER A 151 -7.41 -19.84 -24.30
N VAL A 152 -8.31 -19.63 -25.22
CA VAL A 152 -9.32 -20.63 -25.57
C VAL A 152 -8.56 -21.82 -26.12
N ALA A 153 -8.45 -22.87 -25.33
CA ALA A 153 -7.93 -24.13 -25.80
C ALA A 153 -8.84 -24.62 -26.93
N ARG A 154 -8.36 -24.53 -28.17
CA ARG A 154 -9.01 -25.14 -29.33
C ARG A 154 -9.06 -26.64 -29.07
N GLY A 155 -10.26 -27.15 -28.79
CA GLY A 155 -10.51 -28.58 -28.69
C GLY A 155 -10.05 -29.29 -29.93
N LYS A 156 -9.13 -30.21 -29.80
CA LYS A 156 -8.76 -31.15 -30.87
C LYS A 156 -9.98 -32.01 -31.15
N ARG A 157 -10.58 -31.85 -32.34
CA ARG A 157 -11.53 -32.79 -32.90
C ARG A 157 -10.85 -34.16 -32.97
N ARG A 158 -11.34 -35.11 -32.20
CA ARG A 158 -11.00 -36.52 -32.38
C ARG A 158 -11.63 -36.98 -33.73
N LYS A 159 -10.78 -37.38 -34.67
CA LYS A 159 -11.19 -38.08 -35.86
C LYS A 159 -11.77 -39.43 -35.42
N GLY A 160 -13.00 -39.69 -35.85
CA GLY A 160 -13.67 -40.96 -35.64
C GLY A 160 -12.90 -42.09 -36.34
N TYR A 161 -12.69 -43.14 -35.58
CA TYR A 161 -12.13 -44.40 -36.09
C TYR A 161 -13.27 -45.21 -36.71
N SER A 162 -13.21 -45.38 -38.02
CA SER A 162 -14.13 -46.27 -38.75
C SER A 162 -13.61 -47.70 -38.63
N SER A 163 -14.37 -48.57 -38.02
CA SER A 163 -14.11 -50.00 -38.01
C SER A 163 -14.46 -50.62 -39.37
N PRO A 164 -13.64 -51.54 -39.90
CA PRO A 164 -14.01 -52.23 -41.13
C PRO A 164 -15.04 -53.31 -40.86
N ARG A 165 -16.09 -53.33 -41.68
CA ARG A 165 -17.04 -54.43 -41.73
C ARG A 165 -16.34 -55.65 -42.36
N ILE A 166 -16.39 -56.75 -41.66
CA ILE A 166 -16.06 -58.09 -42.23
C ILE A 166 -17.32 -58.60 -42.91
N SER A 167 -17.26 -58.77 -44.23
CA SER A 167 -18.25 -59.49 -44.99
C SER A 167 -17.81 -60.95 -45.15
N ARG A 168 -18.72 -61.84 -44.92
CA ARG A 168 -18.60 -63.20 -45.38
C ARG A 168 -18.94 -63.26 -46.84
#